data_3a3c540c0d12784b337456a135b0d031
#
_entry.id   3a3c540c0d12784b337456a135b0d031
#
_cell.length_a   1.000
_cell.length_b   1.000
_cell.length_c   1.000
_cell.angle_alpha   90.00
_cell.angle_beta   90.00
_cell.angle_gamma   90.00
#
_symmetry.space_group_name_H-M   'P 1'
#
loop_
_entity.id
_entity.type
_entity.pdbx_description
1 polymer ?
#
loop_
_entity_poly.entity_id
_entity_poly.type
_entity_poly.pdbx_seq_one_letter_code
_entity_poly.pdbx_strand_id
1 'polypeptide(L)'
;MSRTGCVWCPDWPVIAARRHADNIGNDELRSRPLIVRERVGSRDVVRCASADARAVGVTRGMRRREAEARCPEAVCIDADEANEARTFEVVARAIEEFTPRVVLERPGRCEFPTRGPSRYFGGDDALAAKIRDGVAAVLGPDGDDVRIGIADGVFVARLAARRSVVVPAGGSAEYVAPWPVSVLDDDDLASLLVRLGLPTLGAVAALAPDAVLARFGSEGRRIHELARGIDPGPSVLMSPPPDLVERTELDPPAERVDIAAFAAKELADRLLERLAERGLACTRVLVEAETEHGERLTRCWRNARSELGDALTPGVLAERVRWQLDAWINTGETTAGITGLALIPDEVVPADGRQLGFWGGDQVAHQRADRALARVQGILGYDAVTTAVVQGGRTAGEQVRFVPWGEPREVELPLAVGSEVAAWPGALPPPFPARVFDPPVPAELVDVGGNAIAVNGRGEQPRPPTHVRCRALPAGGGAVRAWAGPWPYDVRWWDVRARRRGARWQVVVNNVACVVVVEGGRAAVEAIYD
;
A
#
# COMPACT_ATOMS: atom_id res chain seq x y z
N MET A 1 7.06 -28.91 -4.53
CA MET A 1 7.41 -27.47 -4.45
C MET A 1 8.74 -27.23 -5.14
N SER A 2 8.93 -26.07 -5.76
CA SER A 2 10.21 -25.74 -6.38
C SER A 2 11.21 -25.29 -5.33
N ARG A 3 12.39 -25.85 -5.34
CA ARG A 3 13.51 -25.44 -4.51
C ARG A 3 14.03 -24.10 -5.01
N THR A 4 14.04 -23.07 -4.15
CA THR A 4 14.28 -21.67 -4.51
C THR A 4 15.35 -21.06 -3.62
N GLY A 5 16.25 -20.31 -4.22
CA GLY A 5 17.19 -19.43 -3.54
C GLY A 5 16.73 -17.99 -3.57
N CYS A 6 17.02 -17.23 -2.52
CA CYS A 6 16.81 -15.80 -2.43
C CYS A 6 18.12 -15.15 -1.99
N VAL A 7 18.56 -14.13 -2.73
CA VAL A 7 19.62 -13.22 -2.31
C VAL A 7 18.96 -11.94 -1.80
N TRP A 8 19.39 -11.49 -0.64
CA TRP A 8 18.96 -10.25 -0.03
C TRP A 8 20.16 -9.43 0.42
N CYS A 9 20.24 -8.22 -0.11
CA CYS A 9 21.17 -7.18 0.32
C CYS A 9 20.38 -6.23 1.23
N PRO A 10 20.48 -6.34 2.55
CA PRO A 10 19.87 -5.40 3.47
C PRO A 10 20.20 -3.97 3.12
N ASP A 11 19.83 -2.96 3.54
CA ASP A 11 20.33 -1.58 3.35
C ASP A 11 20.63 -1.19 1.89
N TRP A 12 20.05 -1.91 0.91
CA TRP A 12 20.38 -1.67 -0.49
C TRP A 12 20.25 -0.20 -0.93
N PRO A 13 19.22 0.57 -0.51
CA PRO A 13 19.14 2.00 -0.84
C PRO A 13 20.35 2.80 -0.35
N VAL A 14 20.92 2.45 0.81
CA VAL A 14 22.13 3.07 1.36
C VAL A 14 23.36 2.68 0.55
N ILE A 15 23.50 1.39 0.21
CA ILE A 15 24.60 0.87 -0.60
C ILE A 15 24.60 1.54 -1.97
N ALA A 16 23.46 1.59 -2.65
CA ALA A 16 23.34 2.20 -3.97
C ALA A 16 23.69 3.70 -3.94
N ALA A 17 23.23 4.42 -2.91
CA ALA A 17 23.56 5.84 -2.75
C ALA A 17 25.05 6.07 -2.52
N ARG A 18 25.71 5.24 -1.69
CA ARG A 18 27.16 5.32 -1.44
C ARG A 18 27.98 5.03 -2.69
N ARG A 19 27.61 3.99 -3.45
CA ARG A 19 28.29 3.65 -4.71
C ARG A 19 28.12 4.74 -5.78
N HIS A 20 26.95 5.38 -5.82
CA HIS A 20 26.75 6.54 -6.69
C HIS A 20 27.64 7.72 -6.25
N ALA A 21 27.74 7.96 -4.94
CA ALA A 21 28.60 9.01 -4.38
C ALA A 21 30.08 8.81 -4.73
N ASP A 22 30.58 7.58 -4.71
CA ASP A 22 31.93 7.24 -5.14
C ASP A 22 32.20 7.64 -6.59
N ASN A 23 31.23 7.38 -7.48
CA ASN A 23 31.35 7.70 -8.90
C ASN A 23 31.42 9.23 -9.18
N ILE A 24 30.83 10.05 -8.28
CA ILE A 24 30.80 11.51 -8.42
C ILE A 24 31.73 12.22 -7.45
N GLY A 25 32.55 11.49 -6.66
CA GLY A 25 33.52 12.05 -5.72
C GLY A 25 32.90 12.76 -4.51
N ASN A 26 31.77 12.29 -4.01
CA ASN A 26 31.10 12.84 -2.83
C ASN A 26 31.41 12.01 -1.57
N ASP A 27 32.48 12.34 -0.86
CA ASP A 27 32.92 11.62 0.34
C ASP A 27 31.99 11.81 1.55
N GLU A 28 31.12 12.81 1.55
CA GLU A 28 30.20 13.09 2.68
C GLU A 28 29.22 11.95 2.92
N LEU A 29 28.69 11.35 1.86
CA LEU A 29 27.72 10.24 1.95
C LEU A 29 28.38 8.94 2.46
N ARG A 30 29.70 8.83 2.36
CA ARG A 30 30.44 7.67 2.85
C ARG A 30 30.82 7.76 4.31
N SER A 31 31.24 8.94 4.73
CA SER A 31 31.82 9.17 6.06
C SER A 31 30.75 9.41 7.14
N ARG A 32 29.52 9.77 6.76
CA ARG A 32 28.45 10.11 7.70
C ARG A 32 27.35 9.05 7.74
N PRO A 33 26.59 8.94 8.85
CA PRO A 33 25.36 8.17 8.87
C PRO A 33 24.41 8.63 7.76
N LEU A 34 23.73 7.70 7.09
CA LEU A 34 22.87 7.99 5.94
C LEU A 34 21.43 7.55 6.21
N ILE A 35 20.49 8.42 5.90
CA ILE A 35 19.06 8.18 5.98
C ILE A 35 18.47 8.38 4.59
N VAL A 36 17.95 7.31 4.00
CA VAL A 36 17.19 7.36 2.75
C VAL A 36 15.71 7.50 3.09
N ARG A 37 15.11 8.58 2.63
CA ARG A 37 13.69 8.88 2.87
C ARG A 37 12.85 8.62 1.64
N GLU A 38 11.58 8.31 1.88
CA GLU A 38 10.56 8.25 0.83
C GLU A 38 9.34 9.06 1.25
N ARG A 39 8.56 9.48 0.27
CA ARG A 39 7.32 10.20 0.52
C ARG A 39 6.13 9.24 0.47
N VAL A 40 5.47 9.06 1.61
CA VAL A 40 4.25 8.26 1.73
C VAL A 40 3.08 9.20 2.00
N GLY A 41 2.25 9.42 0.98
CA GLY A 41 1.23 10.47 1.03
C GLY A 41 1.84 11.87 1.21
N SER A 42 1.46 12.55 2.27
CA SER A 42 2.00 13.87 2.65
C SER A 42 3.19 13.82 3.61
N ARG A 43 3.66 12.61 3.98
CA ARG A 43 4.68 12.42 5.02
C ARG A 43 6.01 11.97 4.43
N ASP A 44 7.11 12.60 4.85
CA ASP A 44 8.45 12.11 4.61
C ASP A 44 8.82 11.12 5.73
N VAL A 45 9.06 9.86 5.35
CA VAL A 45 9.40 8.79 6.27
C VAL A 45 10.72 8.12 5.89
N VAL A 46 11.37 7.49 6.87
CA VAL A 46 12.59 6.72 6.66
C VAL A 46 12.27 5.43 5.90
N ARG A 47 12.78 5.29 4.68
CA ARG A 47 12.74 4.04 3.91
C ARG A 47 13.83 3.08 4.34
N CYS A 48 15.04 3.61 4.51
CA CYS A 48 16.22 2.86 4.93
C CYS A 48 17.19 3.76 5.68
N ALA A 49 17.99 3.21 6.58
CA ALA A 49 19.02 3.91 7.32
C ALA A 49 20.29 3.07 7.42
N SER A 50 21.47 3.72 7.40
CA SER A 50 22.75 3.04 7.60
C SER A 50 22.86 2.39 8.98
N ALA A 51 23.78 1.46 9.16
CA ALA A 51 24.00 0.78 10.44
C ALA A 51 24.25 1.77 11.58
N ASP A 52 25.02 2.82 11.34
CA ASP A 52 25.33 3.86 12.32
C ASP A 52 24.07 4.64 12.74
N ALA A 53 23.23 5.02 11.78
CA ALA A 53 21.97 5.69 12.08
C ALA A 53 21.00 4.78 12.85
N ARG A 54 20.98 3.48 12.53
CA ARG A 54 20.17 2.49 13.30
C ARG A 54 20.69 2.30 14.73
N ALA A 55 22.00 2.35 14.92
CA ALA A 55 22.60 2.21 16.25
C ALA A 55 22.13 3.29 17.23
N VAL A 56 21.79 4.49 16.75
CA VAL A 56 21.21 5.59 17.55
C VAL A 56 19.69 5.61 17.53
N GLY A 57 19.04 4.54 17.02
CA GLY A 57 17.61 4.32 17.13
C GLY A 57 16.77 4.85 15.97
N VAL A 58 17.39 5.17 14.81
CA VAL A 58 16.62 5.46 13.59
C VAL A 58 16.02 4.16 13.03
N THR A 59 14.72 4.14 12.78
CA THR A 59 14.00 2.96 12.28
C THR A 59 13.20 3.28 11.02
N ARG A 60 12.95 2.25 10.22
CA ARG A 60 12.08 2.36 9.04
C ARG A 60 10.68 2.82 9.43
N GLY A 61 10.06 3.68 8.61
CA GLY A 61 8.74 4.26 8.88
C GLY A 61 8.74 5.45 9.83
N MET A 62 9.87 5.75 10.51
CA MET A 62 10.00 6.93 11.36
C MET A 62 9.87 8.21 10.56
N ARG A 63 9.23 9.24 11.13
CA ARG A 63 9.14 10.55 10.46
C ARG A 63 10.53 11.19 10.31
N ARG A 64 10.77 11.86 9.19
CA ARG A 64 12.05 12.53 8.91
C ARG A 64 12.55 13.38 10.07
N ARG A 65 11.72 14.29 10.61
CA ARG A 65 12.11 15.18 11.72
C ARG A 65 12.52 14.42 12.99
N GLU A 66 11.87 13.30 13.26
CA GLU A 66 12.21 12.46 14.40
C GLU A 66 13.54 11.74 14.17
N ALA A 67 13.76 11.25 12.96
CA ALA A 67 15.03 10.61 12.58
C ALA A 67 16.21 11.59 12.63
N GLU A 68 16.04 12.82 12.12
CA GLU A 68 17.03 13.91 12.19
C GLU A 68 17.32 14.32 13.65
N ALA A 69 16.31 14.31 14.52
CA ALA A 69 16.50 14.61 15.94
C ALA A 69 17.29 13.51 16.67
N ARG A 70 17.17 12.23 16.24
CA ARG A 70 17.92 11.11 16.83
C ARG A 70 19.34 10.99 16.31
N CYS A 71 19.59 11.38 15.06
CA CYS A 71 20.88 11.33 14.40
C CYS A 71 21.14 12.65 13.66
N PRO A 72 21.50 13.74 14.40
CA PRO A 72 21.70 15.06 13.79
C PRO A 72 22.84 15.13 12.78
N GLU A 73 23.81 14.24 12.91
CA GLU A 73 24.94 14.13 11.98
C GLU A 73 24.58 13.38 10.68
N ALA A 74 23.41 12.76 10.58
CA ALA A 74 23.05 12.00 9.40
C ALA A 74 22.78 12.91 8.19
N VAL A 75 23.17 12.42 7.02
CA VAL A 75 22.77 12.99 5.74
C VAL A 75 21.44 12.37 5.33
N CYS A 76 20.43 13.19 5.06
CA CYS A 76 19.11 12.73 4.59
C CYS A 76 19.02 12.94 3.08
N ILE A 77 18.80 11.87 2.32
CA ILE A 77 18.60 11.90 0.87
C ILE A 77 17.25 11.31 0.47
N ASP A 78 16.77 11.67 -0.70
CA ASP A 78 15.60 11.04 -1.29
C ASP A 78 15.93 9.65 -1.85
N ALA A 79 14.95 8.74 -1.84
CA ALA A 79 15.07 7.45 -2.50
C ALA A 79 15.21 7.65 -4.02
N ASP A 80 16.18 6.99 -4.61
CA ASP A 80 16.41 6.95 -6.06
C ASP A 80 16.36 5.51 -6.56
N GLU A 81 15.14 5.07 -6.91
CA GLU A 81 14.88 3.70 -7.33
C GLU A 81 15.54 3.35 -8.65
N ALA A 82 15.75 4.33 -9.53
CA ALA A 82 16.48 4.12 -10.79
C ALA A 82 17.96 3.82 -10.52
N ASN A 83 18.60 4.59 -9.62
CA ASN A 83 19.96 4.32 -9.20
C ASN A 83 20.07 2.99 -8.42
N GLU A 84 19.10 2.68 -7.56
CA GLU A 84 19.04 1.40 -6.85
C GLU A 84 18.99 0.22 -7.84
N ALA A 85 18.15 0.31 -8.89
CA ALA A 85 18.02 -0.73 -9.91
C ALA A 85 19.29 -0.87 -10.77
N ARG A 86 19.83 0.25 -11.23
CA ARG A 86 21.08 0.30 -12.00
C ARG A 86 22.23 -0.35 -11.23
N THR A 87 22.40 0.02 -9.97
CA THR A 87 23.45 -0.54 -9.13
C THR A 87 23.23 -2.03 -8.85
N PHE A 88 21.96 -2.49 -8.77
CA PHE A 88 21.66 -3.90 -8.50
C PHE A 88 21.91 -4.82 -9.70
N GLU A 89 21.98 -4.29 -10.90
CA GLU A 89 22.26 -5.07 -12.11
C GLU A 89 23.60 -5.82 -12.02
N VAL A 90 24.62 -5.19 -11.42
CA VAL A 90 25.94 -5.81 -11.18
C VAL A 90 25.79 -7.07 -10.28
N VAL A 91 24.92 -7.01 -9.27
CA VAL A 91 24.65 -8.15 -8.39
C VAL A 91 23.88 -9.24 -9.14
N ALA A 92 22.86 -8.86 -9.94
CA ALA A 92 22.09 -9.81 -10.72
C ALA A 92 22.98 -10.62 -11.68
N ARG A 93 23.91 -9.96 -12.34
CA ARG A 93 24.88 -10.62 -13.23
C ARG A 93 25.83 -11.56 -12.50
N ALA A 94 26.35 -11.13 -11.36
CA ALA A 94 27.20 -12.01 -10.55
C ALA A 94 26.48 -13.30 -10.15
N ILE A 95 25.15 -13.23 -9.94
CA ILE A 95 24.33 -14.41 -9.65
C ILE A 95 24.08 -15.24 -10.92
N GLU A 96 23.92 -14.63 -12.08
CA GLU A 96 23.72 -15.32 -13.36
C GLU A 96 24.89 -16.20 -13.78
N GLU A 97 26.10 -15.96 -13.28
CA GLU A 97 27.24 -16.88 -13.45
C GLU A 97 26.97 -18.27 -12.84
N PHE A 98 26.10 -18.35 -11.84
CA PHE A 98 25.80 -19.58 -11.12
C PHE A 98 24.43 -20.17 -11.50
N THR A 99 23.52 -19.35 -11.99
CA THR A 99 22.15 -19.78 -12.33
C THR A 99 21.62 -19.02 -13.55
N PRO A 100 21.07 -19.71 -14.55
CA PRO A 100 20.68 -19.05 -15.81
C PRO A 100 19.41 -18.18 -15.70
N ARG A 101 18.81 -18.13 -14.55
CA ARG A 101 17.52 -17.45 -14.37
C ARG A 101 17.44 -16.74 -13.02
N VAL A 102 17.62 -15.44 -13.04
CA VAL A 102 17.45 -14.58 -11.89
C VAL A 102 16.15 -13.78 -12.05
N VAL A 103 15.31 -13.79 -11.05
CA VAL A 103 14.04 -13.05 -10.99
C VAL A 103 14.21 -11.90 -10.02
N LEU A 104 14.16 -10.67 -10.51
CA LEU A 104 14.18 -9.47 -9.68
C LEU A 104 12.79 -9.22 -9.10
N GLU A 105 12.72 -9.05 -7.81
CA GLU A 105 11.51 -8.58 -7.14
C GLU A 105 11.57 -7.07 -6.95
N ARG A 106 12.67 -6.62 -6.41
CA ARG A 106 13.03 -5.21 -6.22
C ARG A 106 14.55 -5.08 -6.15
N PRO A 107 15.11 -3.91 -6.39
CA PRO A 107 16.53 -3.68 -6.12
C PRO A 107 16.89 -4.09 -4.69
N GLY A 108 17.98 -4.82 -4.53
CA GLY A 108 18.42 -5.41 -3.26
C GLY A 108 17.84 -6.80 -2.95
N ARG A 109 16.90 -7.33 -3.77
CA ARG A 109 16.36 -8.69 -3.58
C ARG A 109 16.04 -9.39 -4.89
N CYS A 110 16.54 -10.59 -5.05
CA CYS A 110 16.23 -11.43 -6.19
C CYS A 110 16.11 -12.91 -5.79
N GLU A 111 15.50 -13.69 -6.67
CA GLU A 111 15.19 -15.08 -6.50
C GLU A 111 15.69 -15.89 -7.69
N PHE A 112 15.98 -17.16 -7.47
CA PHE A 112 16.44 -18.06 -8.51
C PHE A 112 16.11 -19.54 -8.19
N PRO A 113 15.88 -20.38 -9.20
CA PRO A 113 15.70 -21.80 -9.00
C PRO A 113 17.03 -22.47 -8.67
N THR A 114 17.07 -23.32 -7.64
CA THR A 114 18.32 -23.96 -7.19
C THR A 114 18.52 -25.38 -7.69
N ARG A 115 17.47 -26.08 -8.16
CA ARG A 115 17.54 -27.53 -8.45
C ARG A 115 18.67 -27.92 -9.40
N GLY A 116 18.88 -27.17 -10.48
CA GLY A 116 19.97 -27.41 -11.43
C GLY A 116 21.33 -26.96 -10.87
N PRO A 117 21.46 -25.69 -10.48
CA PRO A 117 22.68 -25.16 -9.88
C PRO A 117 23.17 -25.93 -8.67
N SER A 118 22.31 -26.24 -7.69
CA SER A 118 22.72 -27.03 -6.51
C SER A 118 23.29 -28.38 -6.88
N ARG A 119 22.67 -29.06 -7.86
CA ARG A 119 23.18 -30.34 -8.35
C ARG A 119 24.58 -30.21 -9.00
N TYR A 120 24.83 -29.12 -9.70
CA TYR A 120 26.09 -28.86 -10.38
C TYR A 120 27.20 -28.48 -9.38
N PHE A 121 26.89 -27.64 -8.39
CA PHE A 121 27.88 -27.13 -7.44
C PHE A 121 28.06 -27.98 -6.18
N GLY A 122 27.36 -29.09 -6.04
CA GLY A 122 27.55 -30.04 -4.92
C GLY A 122 26.64 -29.79 -3.71
N GLY A 123 25.50 -29.16 -3.91
CA GLY A 123 24.46 -28.96 -2.90
C GLY A 123 24.08 -27.49 -2.71
N ASP A 124 23.02 -27.30 -1.92
CA ASP A 124 22.48 -25.94 -1.66
C ASP A 124 23.47 -25.07 -0.88
N ASP A 125 24.16 -25.62 0.12
CA ASP A 125 25.13 -24.89 0.92
C ASP A 125 26.33 -24.43 0.08
N ALA A 126 26.85 -25.33 -0.79
CA ALA A 126 27.93 -25.00 -1.69
C ALA A 126 27.53 -23.92 -2.71
N LEU A 127 26.32 -24.01 -3.25
CA LEU A 127 25.76 -23.00 -4.14
C LEU A 127 25.61 -21.65 -3.42
N ALA A 128 25.03 -21.65 -2.20
CA ALA A 128 24.86 -20.42 -1.41
C ALA A 128 26.20 -19.75 -1.09
N ALA A 129 27.23 -20.52 -0.74
CA ALA A 129 28.58 -19.99 -0.50
C ALA A 129 29.15 -19.34 -1.76
N LYS A 130 29.11 -20.03 -2.91
CA LYS A 130 29.64 -19.52 -4.18
C LYS A 130 28.95 -18.23 -4.64
N ILE A 131 27.62 -18.17 -4.52
CA ILE A 131 26.86 -16.95 -4.86
C ILE A 131 27.24 -15.80 -3.91
N ARG A 132 27.36 -16.09 -2.61
CA ARG A 132 27.77 -15.09 -1.62
C ARG A 132 29.14 -14.50 -1.98
N ASP A 133 30.12 -15.38 -2.25
CA ASP A 133 31.47 -14.98 -2.60
C ASP A 133 31.50 -14.17 -3.91
N GLY A 134 30.74 -14.59 -4.92
CA GLY A 134 30.61 -13.87 -6.19
C GLY A 134 29.99 -12.49 -6.02
N VAL A 135 28.92 -12.37 -5.25
CA VAL A 135 28.28 -11.08 -4.97
C VAL A 135 29.17 -10.18 -4.10
N ALA A 136 29.83 -10.75 -3.08
CA ALA A 136 30.79 -10.00 -2.25
C ALA A 136 31.95 -9.46 -3.09
N ALA A 137 32.46 -10.24 -4.04
CA ALA A 137 33.54 -9.82 -4.92
C ALA A 137 33.21 -8.59 -5.76
N VAL A 138 31.95 -8.47 -6.26
CA VAL A 138 31.51 -7.30 -7.06
C VAL A 138 31.09 -6.11 -6.20
N LEU A 139 30.65 -6.34 -4.96
CA LEU A 139 30.27 -5.27 -4.04
C LEU A 139 31.42 -4.74 -3.20
N GLY A 140 32.51 -5.51 -3.05
CA GLY A 140 33.62 -5.17 -2.14
C GLY A 140 33.13 -5.05 -0.69
N PRO A 141 33.56 -4.04 0.07
CA PRO A 141 33.16 -3.86 1.47
C PRO A 141 31.64 -3.73 1.69
N ASP A 142 30.90 -3.27 0.69
CA ASP A 142 29.43 -3.17 0.74
C ASP A 142 28.74 -4.54 0.63
N GLY A 143 29.49 -5.60 0.29
CA GLY A 143 29.00 -6.98 0.16
C GLY A 143 29.04 -7.82 1.44
N ASP A 144 29.59 -7.30 2.53
CA ASP A 144 29.80 -8.07 3.78
C ASP A 144 28.48 -8.56 4.40
N ASP A 145 27.36 -7.87 4.24
CA ASP A 145 26.04 -8.24 4.77
C ASP A 145 25.11 -8.84 3.68
N VAL A 146 25.66 -9.42 2.62
CA VAL A 146 24.86 -10.15 1.63
C VAL A 146 24.36 -11.45 2.24
N ARG A 147 23.05 -11.62 2.20
CA ARG A 147 22.35 -12.76 2.82
C ARG A 147 21.71 -13.65 1.78
N ILE A 148 21.88 -14.95 1.96
CA ILE A 148 21.33 -15.96 1.05
C ILE A 148 20.52 -16.96 1.85
N GLY A 149 19.31 -17.23 1.37
CA GLY A 149 18.45 -18.27 1.89
C GLY A 149 18.03 -19.22 0.80
N ILE A 150 17.98 -20.51 1.09
CA ILE A 150 17.45 -21.53 0.19
C ILE A 150 16.40 -22.34 0.93
N ALA A 151 15.23 -22.53 0.31
CA ALA A 151 14.13 -23.30 0.89
C ALA A 151 13.18 -23.83 -0.19
N ASP A 152 12.18 -24.62 0.22
CA ASP A 152 11.08 -25.00 -0.65
C ASP A 152 10.07 -23.86 -0.70
N GLY A 153 9.91 -23.26 -1.88
CA GLY A 153 9.07 -22.09 -2.12
C GLY A 153 9.76 -20.75 -1.92
N VAL A 154 9.21 -19.71 -2.55
CA VAL A 154 9.74 -18.35 -2.57
C VAL A 154 9.62 -17.69 -1.20
N PHE A 155 8.44 -17.77 -0.56
CA PHE A 155 8.18 -17.16 0.73
C PHE A 155 9.18 -17.61 1.81
N VAL A 156 9.38 -18.94 1.92
CA VAL A 156 10.29 -19.49 2.91
C VAL A 156 11.74 -19.14 2.59
N ALA A 157 12.13 -19.15 1.30
CA ALA A 157 13.47 -18.74 0.86
C ALA A 157 13.79 -17.28 1.25
N ARG A 158 12.81 -16.38 1.16
CA ARG A 158 12.94 -15.00 1.61
C ARG A 158 13.15 -14.86 3.12
N LEU A 159 12.39 -15.64 3.91
CA LEU A 159 12.58 -15.68 5.36
C LEU A 159 13.94 -16.31 5.73
N ALA A 160 14.35 -17.34 5.01
CA ALA A 160 15.66 -17.98 5.16
C ALA A 160 16.81 -17.00 4.84
N ALA A 161 16.66 -16.18 3.79
CA ALA A 161 17.63 -15.14 3.46
C ALA A 161 17.80 -14.11 4.58
N ARG A 162 16.72 -13.73 5.30
CA ARG A 162 16.85 -12.81 6.45
C ARG A 162 17.82 -13.33 7.53
N ARG A 163 18.02 -14.65 7.62
CA ARG A 163 18.90 -15.32 8.59
C ARG A 163 20.12 -15.99 7.96
N SER A 164 20.31 -15.85 6.65
CA SER A 164 21.38 -16.54 5.88
C SER A 164 21.39 -18.06 6.11
N VAL A 165 20.25 -18.72 5.98
CA VAL A 165 20.07 -20.15 6.30
C VAL A 165 19.64 -20.94 5.06
N VAL A 166 20.21 -22.12 4.90
CA VAL A 166 19.70 -23.15 3.98
C VAL A 166 18.76 -24.06 4.76
N VAL A 167 17.45 -23.95 4.47
CA VAL A 167 16.42 -24.80 5.09
C VAL A 167 16.45 -26.17 4.41
N PRO A 168 16.53 -27.29 5.13
CA PRO A 168 16.49 -28.63 4.53
C PRO A 168 15.23 -28.84 3.67
N ALA A 169 15.36 -29.68 2.64
CA ALA A 169 14.20 -30.03 1.81
C ALA A 169 13.11 -30.68 2.68
N GLY A 170 11.87 -30.24 2.54
CA GLY A 170 10.74 -30.65 3.38
C GLY A 170 10.65 -29.97 4.75
N GLY A 171 11.67 -29.21 5.18
CA GLY A 171 11.73 -28.53 6.48
C GLY A 171 11.03 -27.15 6.54
N SER A 172 10.39 -26.71 5.45
CA SER A 172 9.82 -25.35 5.35
C SER A 172 8.76 -25.07 6.41
N ALA A 173 7.87 -26.03 6.71
CA ALA A 173 6.81 -25.86 7.70
C ALA A 173 7.37 -25.65 9.13
N GLU A 174 8.35 -26.44 9.53
CA GLU A 174 9.00 -26.32 10.84
C GLU A 174 9.77 -25.00 10.95
N TYR A 175 10.43 -24.60 9.87
CA TYR A 175 11.21 -23.37 9.83
C TYR A 175 10.34 -22.11 9.98
N VAL A 176 9.16 -22.07 9.34
CA VAL A 176 8.30 -20.88 9.40
C VAL A 176 7.44 -20.82 10.67
N ALA A 177 7.18 -21.92 11.33
CA ALA A 177 6.28 -21.98 12.49
C ALA A 177 6.58 -20.92 13.59
N PRO A 178 7.83 -20.66 14.02
CA PRO A 178 8.14 -19.66 15.04
C PRO A 178 8.14 -18.21 14.54
N TRP A 179 7.97 -17.95 13.25
CA TRP A 179 7.97 -16.60 12.72
C TRP A 179 6.69 -15.85 13.10
N PRO A 180 6.79 -14.55 13.46
CA PRO A 180 5.62 -13.74 13.76
C PRO A 180 4.78 -13.48 12.50
N VAL A 181 3.47 -13.32 12.66
CA VAL A 181 2.56 -13.02 11.52
C VAL A 181 2.86 -11.70 10.82
N SER A 182 3.59 -10.79 11.44
CA SER A 182 4.05 -9.54 10.83
C SER A 182 5.01 -9.72 9.63
N VAL A 183 5.51 -10.94 9.39
CA VAL A 183 6.32 -11.24 8.19
C VAL A 183 5.49 -11.38 6.92
N LEU A 184 4.16 -11.35 7.03
CA LEU A 184 3.25 -11.43 5.89
C LEU A 184 3.14 -10.12 5.09
N ASP A 185 3.82 -9.05 5.54
CA ASP A 185 3.83 -7.71 4.93
C ASP A 185 2.41 -7.10 4.73
N ASP A 186 1.46 -7.51 5.61
CA ASP A 186 0.11 -6.98 5.73
C ASP A 186 -0.15 -6.62 7.20
N ASP A 187 0.03 -5.34 7.53
CA ASP A 187 -0.05 -4.86 8.91
C ASP A 187 -1.46 -4.98 9.50
N ASP A 188 -2.51 -4.79 8.70
CA ASP A 188 -3.90 -4.86 9.16
C ASP A 188 -4.26 -6.30 9.52
N LEU A 189 -3.91 -7.24 8.64
CA LEU A 189 -4.13 -8.65 8.86
C LEU A 189 -3.25 -9.19 10.00
N ALA A 190 -1.97 -8.82 10.04
CA ALA A 190 -1.08 -9.21 11.13
C ALA A 190 -1.62 -8.74 12.50
N SER A 191 -2.08 -7.49 12.57
CA SER A 191 -2.71 -6.92 13.77
C SER A 191 -3.99 -7.66 14.15
N LEU A 192 -4.82 -8.02 13.17
CA LEU A 192 -6.03 -8.81 13.39
C LEU A 192 -5.70 -10.21 13.94
N LEU A 193 -4.73 -10.91 13.32
CA LEU A 193 -4.31 -12.25 13.76
C LEU A 193 -3.75 -12.22 15.19
N VAL A 194 -2.91 -11.23 15.52
CA VAL A 194 -2.39 -11.05 16.89
C VAL A 194 -3.53 -10.85 17.89
N ARG A 195 -4.52 -10.03 17.57
CA ARG A 195 -5.70 -9.79 18.43
C ARG A 195 -6.57 -11.04 18.60
N LEU A 196 -6.57 -11.94 17.62
CA LEU A 196 -7.24 -13.23 17.68
C LEU A 196 -6.42 -14.30 18.44
N GLY A 197 -5.26 -13.95 19.01
CA GLY A 197 -4.39 -14.88 19.72
C GLY A 197 -3.51 -15.75 18.81
N LEU A 198 -3.29 -15.35 17.56
CA LEU A 198 -2.50 -16.05 16.55
C LEU A 198 -1.23 -15.26 16.20
N PRO A 199 -0.28 -15.07 17.14
CA PRO A 199 0.87 -14.17 16.91
C PRO A 199 1.95 -14.77 15.99
N THR A 200 1.92 -16.09 15.72
CA THR A 200 2.92 -16.79 14.92
C THR A 200 2.31 -17.54 13.75
N LEU A 201 3.10 -17.77 12.71
CA LEU A 201 2.68 -18.60 11.57
C LEU A 201 2.30 -20.02 12.00
N GLY A 202 3.00 -20.60 12.96
CA GLY A 202 2.64 -21.92 13.50
C GLY A 202 1.25 -21.94 14.15
N ALA A 203 0.86 -20.87 14.85
CA ALA A 203 -0.49 -20.76 15.41
C ALA A 203 -1.56 -20.67 14.31
N VAL A 204 -1.28 -19.97 13.22
CA VAL A 204 -2.17 -19.92 12.04
C VAL A 204 -2.24 -21.27 11.34
N ALA A 205 -1.10 -21.93 11.15
CA ALA A 205 -0.99 -23.25 10.51
C ALA A 205 -1.76 -24.37 11.26
N ALA A 206 -1.94 -24.21 12.56
CA ALA A 206 -2.67 -25.16 13.40
C ALA A 206 -4.21 -25.08 13.24
N LEU A 207 -4.73 -24.04 12.62
CA LEU A 207 -6.16 -23.88 12.37
C LEU A 207 -6.66 -24.88 11.31
N ALA A 208 -7.93 -25.25 11.39
CA ALA A 208 -8.57 -26.05 10.35
C ALA A 208 -8.71 -25.22 9.05
N PRO A 209 -8.27 -25.74 7.89
CA PRO A 209 -8.31 -25.02 6.61
C PRO A 209 -9.69 -24.46 6.27
N ASP A 210 -10.75 -25.25 6.50
CA ASP A 210 -12.13 -24.85 6.20
C ASP A 210 -12.60 -23.68 7.07
N ALA A 211 -12.19 -23.64 8.34
CA ALA A 211 -12.50 -22.55 9.25
C ALA A 211 -11.78 -21.24 8.84
N VAL A 212 -10.54 -21.36 8.35
CA VAL A 212 -9.79 -20.22 7.83
C VAL A 212 -10.44 -19.70 6.55
N LEU A 213 -10.79 -20.59 5.62
CA LEU A 213 -11.46 -20.22 4.37
C LEU A 213 -12.83 -19.56 4.64
N ALA A 214 -13.63 -20.10 5.55
CA ALA A 214 -14.94 -19.57 5.88
C ALA A 214 -14.87 -18.17 6.52
N ARG A 215 -13.83 -17.88 7.29
CA ARG A 215 -13.70 -16.61 8.02
C ARG A 215 -12.92 -15.53 7.28
N PHE A 216 -11.89 -15.91 6.54
CA PHE A 216 -10.94 -15.00 5.90
C PHE A 216 -10.90 -15.13 4.37
N GLY A 217 -11.76 -15.99 3.78
CA GLY A 217 -11.84 -16.16 2.34
C GLY A 217 -10.58 -16.78 1.71
N SER A 218 -10.41 -16.52 0.43
CA SER A 218 -9.27 -17.04 -0.36
C SER A 218 -7.91 -16.51 0.13
N GLU A 219 -7.87 -15.28 0.64
CA GLU A 219 -6.68 -14.68 1.20
C GLU A 219 -6.23 -15.40 2.48
N GLY A 220 -7.18 -15.65 3.39
CA GLY A 220 -6.90 -16.45 4.58
C GLY A 220 -6.40 -17.85 4.26
N ARG A 221 -6.98 -18.50 3.26
CA ARG A 221 -6.49 -19.81 2.78
C ARG A 221 -5.04 -19.73 2.32
N ARG A 222 -4.69 -18.74 1.52
CA ARG A 222 -3.32 -18.55 1.05
C ARG A 222 -2.34 -18.32 2.20
N ILE A 223 -2.69 -17.47 3.15
CA ILE A 223 -1.88 -17.24 4.35
C ILE A 223 -1.70 -18.52 5.17
N HIS A 224 -2.76 -19.29 5.31
CA HIS A 224 -2.70 -20.58 5.99
C HIS A 224 -1.77 -21.57 5.26
N GLU A 225 -1.77 -21.57 3.92
CA GLU A 225 -0.84 -22.38 3.11
C GLU A 225 0.61 -21.91 3.32
N LEU A 226 0.88 -20.59 3.26
CA LEU A 226 2.20 -20.02 3.56
C LEU A 226 2.67 -20.35 5.00
N ALA A 227 1.76 -20.26 5.96
CA ALA A 227 2.04 -20.59 7.36
C ALA A 227 2.42 -22.06 7.58
N ARG A 228 1.95 -22.95 6.70
CA ARG A 228 2.33 -24.37 6.64
C ARG A 228 3.60 -24.64 5.82
N GLY A 229 4.30 -23.59 5.41
CA GLY A 229 5.46 -23.69 4.53
C GLY A 229 5.09 -24.18 3.12
N ILE A 230 3.82 -24.15 2.77
CA ILE A 230 3.34 -24.45 1.43
C ILE A 230 3.28 -23.14 0.69
N ASP A 231 4.20 -22.96 -0.26
CA ASP A 231 4.10 -21.86 -1.21
C ASP A 231 3.32 -22.39 -2.42
N PRO A 232 2.03 -22.11 -2.52
CA PRO A 232 1.21 -22.68 -3.59
C PRO A 232 1.66 -22.20 -4.96
N GLY A 233 2.52 -21.18 -5.00
CA GLY A 233 2.63 -20.41 -6.22
C GLY A 233 1.24 -19.82 -6.59
N PRO A 234 1.06 -19.18 -7.70
CA PRO A 234 -0.27 -18.93 -8.21
C PRO A 234 -0.96 -20.27 -8.49
N SER A 235 -2.21 -20.40 -8.04
CA SER A 235 -2.98 -21.66 -7.99
C SER A 235 -3.09 -22.40 -9.34
N VAL A 236 -2.82 -21.73 -10.43
CA VAL A 236 -2.67 -22.29 -11.77
C VAL A 236 -1.59 -21.50 -12.49
N LEU A 237 -0.35 -22.00 -12.47
CA LEU A 237 0.68 -21.56 -13.41
C LEU A 237 0.26 -22.01 -14.80
N MET A 238 -0.26 -21.09 -15.58
CA MET A 238 -0.47 -21.30 -17.01
C MET A 238 0.82 -20.88 -17.72
N SER A 239 1.33 -21.73 -18.59
CA SER A 239 2.31 -21.24 -19.58
C SER A 239 1.63 -20.16 -20.39
N PRO A 240 2.22 -18.94 -20.46
CA PRO A 240 1.59 -17.87 -21.19
C PRO A 240 1.36 -18.32 -22.64
N PRO A 241 0.19 -18.04 -23.22
CA PRO A 241 -0.01 -18.26 -24.65
C PRO A 241 1.06 -17.49 -25.44
N PRO A 242 1.71 -18.12 -26.41
CA PRO A 242 2.83 -17.51 -27.13
C PRO A 242 2.44 -16.24 -27.91
N ASP A 243 1.17 -16.04 -28.15
CA ASP A 243 0.60 -14.86 -28.81
C ASP A 243 0.40 -13.64 -27.87
N LEU A 244 0.70 -13.78 -26.58
CA LEU A 244 0.65 -12.67 -25.61
C LEU A 244 1.96 -11.89 -25.49
N VAL A 245 2.92 -12.12 -26.35
CA VAL A 245 4.15 -11.32 -26.40
C VAL A 245 3.86 -9.99 -27.06
N GLU A 246 4.17 -8.89 -26.36
CA GLU A 246 4.14 -7.55 -26.94
C GLU A 246 5.53 -7.13 -27.36
N ARG A 247 5.67 -6.68 -28.63
CA ARG A 247 6.93 -6.21 -29.20
C ARG A 247 6.74 -4.87 -29.88
N THR A 248 7.81 -4.09 -29.92
CA THR A 248 7.90 -2.87 -30.72
C THR A 248 9.31 -2.71 -31.26
N GLU A 249 9.41 -2.17 -32.48
CA GLU A 249 10.66 -1.72 -33.05
C GLU A 249 10.81 -0.22 -32.78
N LEU A 250 12.03 0.22 -32.56
CA LEU A 250 12.39 1.61 -32.31
C LEU A 250 13.18 2.14 -33.50
N ASP A 251 12.57 3.07 -34.23
CA ASP A 251 13.19 3.76 -35.38
C ASP A 251 12.96 5.27 -35.24
N PRO A 252 14.02 6.07 -35.01
CA PRO A 252 15.41 5.66 -34.90
C PRO A 252 15.72 4.87 -33.62
N PRO A 253 16.83 4.12 -33.57
CA PRO A 253 17.28 3.39 -32.39
C PRO A 253 17.38 4.28 -31.17
N ALA A 254 16.95 3.77 -30.01
CA ALA A 254 16.94 4.53 -28.79
C ALA A 254 18.31 4.49 -28.08
N GLU A 255 19.05 5.58 -28.16
CA GLU A 255 20.30 5.78 -27.41
C GLU A 255 20.04 6.32 -25.99
N ARG A 256 18.82 6.77 -25.71
CA ARG A 256 18.42 7.40 -24.45
C ARG A 256 17.24 6.68 -23.83
N VAL A 257 17.27 6.60 -22.51
CA VAL A 257 16.24 5.92 -21.69
C VAL A 257 14.84 6.50 -21.92
N ASP A 258 14.73 7.83 -22.10
CA ASP A 258 13.44 8.51 -22.23
C ASP A 258 12.63 8.02 -23.42
N ILE A 259 13.31 7.76 -24.58
CA ILE A 259 12.68 7.29 -25.82
C ILE A 259 12.18 5.87 -25.62
N ALA A 260 13.04 4.98 -25.11
CA ALA A 260 12.69 3.59 -24.86
C ALA A 260 11.63 3.45 -23.75
N ALA A 261 11.62 4.35 -22.73
CA ALA A 261 10.64 4.34 -21.65
C ALA A 261 9.22 4.69 -22.13
N PHE A 262 9.08 5.55 -23.12
CA PHE A 262 7.77 5.85 -23.72
C PHE A 262 7.18 4.60 -24.40
N ALA A 263 7.99 3.93 -25.22
CA ALA A 263 7.60 2.67 -25.86
C ALA A 263 7.30 1.57 -24.83
N ALA A 264 8.08 1.50 -23.75
CA ALA A 264 7.86 0.56 -22.67
C ALA A 264 6.51 0.74 -21.98
N LYS A 265 6.07 1.99 -21.79
CA LYS A 265 4.76 2.28 -21.21
C LYS A 265 3.63 1.80 -22.11
N GLU A 266 3.72 2.07 -23.40
CA GLU A 266 2.72 1.62 -24.37
C GLU A 266 2.65 0.09 -24.45
N LEU A 267 3.82 -0.58 -24.45
CA LEU A 267 3.89 -2.05 -24.40
C LEU A 267 3.26 -2.61 -23.12
N ALA A 268 3.52 -1.99 -21.97
CA ALA A 268 2.95 -2.43 -20.70
C ALA A 268 1.42 -2.27 -20.67
N ASP A 269 0.90 -1.16 -21.19
CA ASP A 269 -0.54 -0.93 -21.30
C ASP A 269 -1.18 -1.99 -22.20
N ARG A 270 -0.65 -2.23 -23.40
CA ARG A 270 -1.17 -3.24 -24.35
C ARG A 270 -1.10 -4.66 -23.79
N LEU A 271 0.03 -5.06 -23.19
CA LEU A 271 0.20 -6.39 -22.63
C LEU A 271 -0.85 -6.67 -21.57
N LEU A 272 -1.03 -5.74 -20.62
CA LEU A 272 -1.94 -5.97 -19.50
C LEU A 272 -3.40 -5.85 -19.91
N GLU A 273 -3.73 -5.02 -20.89
CA GLU A 273 -5.08 -4.98 -21.49
C GLU A 273 -5.44 -6.31 -22.17
N ARG A 274 -4.56 -6.86 -22.99
CA ARG A 274 -4.75 -8.16 -23.65
C ARG A 274 -4.84 -9.33 -22.66
N LEU A 275 -4.08 -9.29 -21.58
CA LEU A 275 -4.19 -10.27 -20.50
C LEU A 275 -5.56 -10.16 -19.80
N ALA A 276 -5.99 -8.93 -19.49
CA ALA A 276 -7.28 -8.69 -18.84
C ALA A 276 -8.46 -9.13 -19.71
N GLU A 277 -8.41 -8.92 -21.03
CA GLU A 277 -9.43 -9.43 -21.99
C GLU A 277 -9.60 -10.95 -21.94
N ARG A 278 -8.54 -11.68 -21.56
CA ARG A 278 -8.55 -13.14 -21.40
C ARG A 278 -8.80 -13.61 -19.96
N GLY A 279 -9.13 -12.69 -19.06
CA GLY A 279 -9.30 -13.02 -17.63
C GLY A 279 -8.00 -13.46 -16.98
N LEU A 280 -6.84 -12.99 -17.47
CA LEU A 280 -5.52 -13.32 -16.95
C LEU A 280 -4.87 -12.09 -16.31
N ALA A 281 -4.00 -12.35 -15.34
CA ALA A 281 -3.14 -11.36 -14.72
C ALA A 281 -1.68 -11.83 -14.77
N CYS A 282 -0.74 -10.91 -14.95
CA CYS A 282 0.69 -11.21 -14.99
C CYS A 282 1.32 -10.95 -13.62
N THR A 283 2.01 -11.94 -13.07
CA THR A 283 2.77 -11.81 -11.83
C THR A 283 4.26 -11.70 -12.08
N ARG A 284 4.72 -12.16 -13.27
CA ARG A 284 6.12 -12.13 -13.66
C ARG A 284 6.25 -11.88 -15.16
N VAL A 285 7.14 -10.95 -15.54
CA VAL A 285 7.39 -10.55 -16.91
C VAL A 285 8.88 -10.63 -17.24
N LEU A 286 9.22 -11.10 -18.43
CA LEU A 286 10.55 -11.02 -19.00
C LEU A 286 10.59 -9.77 -19.89
N VAL A 287 11.52 -8.89 -19.61
CA VAL A 287 11.87 -7.73 -20.45
C VAL A 287 13.01 -8.15 -21.36
N GLU A 288 12.86 -7.99 -22.66
CA GLU A 288 13.88 -8.27 -23.68
C GLU A 288 14.14 -6.99 -24.48
N ALA A 289 15.40 -6.63 -24.66
CA ALA A 289 15.84 -5.56 -25.53
C ALA A 289 16.85 -6.09 -26.56
N GLU A 290 16.77 -5.58 -27.79
CA GLU A 290 17.71 -5.88 -28.87
C GLU A 290 18.37 -4.57 -29.33
N THR A 291 19.69 -4.61 -29.57
CA THR A 291 20.45 -3.45 -30.02
C THR A 291 20.75 -3.53 -31.54
N GLU A 292 21.22 -2.42 -32.14
CA GLU A 292 21.68 -2.38 -33.53
C GLU A 292 22.79 -3.39 -33.81
N HIS A 293 23.61 -3.74 -32.84
CA HIS A 293 24.65 -4.74 -32.98
C HIS A 293 24.15 -6.18 -32.77
N GLY A 294 22.84 -6.38 -32.60
CA GLY A 294 22.22 -7.70 -32.40
C GLY A 294 22.41 -8.28 -31.02
N GLU A 295 22.84 -7.49 -30.05
CA GLU A 295 22.91 -7.89 -28.64
C GLU A 295 21.50 -8.08 -28.11
N ARG A 296 21.26 -9.17 -27.38
CA ARG A 296 20.00 -9.45 -26.70
C ARG A 296 20.19 -9.43 -25.21
N LEU A 297 19.53 -8.51 -24.57
CA LEU A 297 19.52 -8.34 -23.13
C LEU A 297 18.17 -8.78 -22.59
N THR A 298 18.17 -9.58 -21.51
CA THR A 298 16.94 -10.09 -20.92
C THR A 298 16.96 -9.95 -19.40
N ARG A 299 15.83 -9.56 -18.81
CA ARG A 299 15.67 -9.51 -17.36
C ARG A 299 14.25 -9.88 -16.94
N CYS A 300 14.16 -10.76 -15.96
CA CYS A 300 12.88 -11.18 -15.42
C CYS A 300 12.53 -10.39 -14.16
N TRP A 301 11.33 -9.79 -14.16
CA TRP A 301 10.80 -9.02 -13.05
C TRP A 301 9.53 -9.64 -12.49
N ARG A 302 9.40 -9.63 -11.14
CA ARG A 302 8.19 -10.02 -10.43
C ARG A 302 7.60 -8.81 -9.69
N ASN A 303 6.29 -8.79 -9.46
CA ASN A 303 5.69 -7.78 -8.61
C ASN A 303 6.09 -7.97 -7.14
N ALA A 304 6.57 -6.88 -6.52
CA ALA A 304 7.10 -6.88 -5.16
C ALA A 304 6.09 -6.46 -4.08
N ARG A 305 4.87 -6.06 -4.48
CA ARG A 305 3.98 -5.33 -3.57
C ARG A 305 3.31 -6.17 -2.49
N SER A 306 3.28 -7.49 -2.62
CA SER A 306 2.66 -8.35 -1.59
C SER A 306 3.22 -9.77 -1.69
N GLU A 307 3.52 -10.37 -0.54
CA GLU A 307 3.75 -11.82 -0.44
C GLU A 307 2.53 -12.61 -0.97
N LEU A 308 1.38 -11.92 -1.07
CA LEU A 308 0.12 -12.46 -1.57
C LEU A 308 0.00 -12.45 -3.11
N GLY A 309 1.04 -11.98 -3.86
CA GLY A 309 1.14 -12.14 -5.32
C GLY A 309 0.20 -11.21 -6.10
N ASP A 310 0.23 -9.94 -5.80
CA ASP A 310 -0.50 -8.95 -6.59
C ASP A 310 -0.05 -8.96 -8.05
N ALA A 311 -1.02 -8.82 -8.95
CA ALA A 311 -0.76 -8.67 -10.37
C ALA A 311 0.01 -7.37 -10.66
N LEU A 312 0.85 -7.40 -11.71
CA LEU A 312 1.50 -6.21 -12.22
C LEU A 312 0.45 -5.22 -12.72
N THR A 313 0.61 -3.94 -12.37
CA THR A 313 -0.16 -2.85 -12.96
C THR A 313 0.64 -2.21 -14.10
N PRO A 314 -0.02 -1.56 -15.08
CA PRO A 314 0.69 -0.91 -16.19
C PRO A 314 1.76 0.08 -15.73
N GLY A 315 1.47 0.89 -14.72
CA GLY A 315 2.42 1.86 -14.16
C GLY A 315 3.64 1.19 -13.53
N VAL A 316 3.43 0.17 -12.70
CA VAL A 316 4.52 -0.59 -12.05
C VAL A 316 5.37 -1.31 -13.11
N LEU A 317 4.74 -1.93 -14.11
CA LEU A 317 5.48 -2.62 -15.17
C LEU A 317 6.31 -1.64 -15.99
N ALA A 318 5.73 -0.52 -16.44
CA ALA A 318 6.46 0.51 -17.19
C ALA A 318 7.65 1.08 -16.40
N GLU A 319 7.50 1.26 -15.11
CA GLU A 319 8.57 1.72 -14.21
C GLU A 319 9.70 0.70 -14.10
N ARG A 320 9.38 -0.60 -13.95
CA ARG A 320 10.37 -1.69 -13.94
C ARG A 320 11.16 -1.75 -15.25
N VAL A 321 10.44 -1.66 -16.37
CA VAL A 321 11.08 -1.65 -17.69
C VAL A 321 11.99 -0.42 -17.85
N ARG A 322 11.54 0.76 -17.43
CA ARG A 322 12.37 1.98 -17.43
C ARG A 322 13.64 1.82 -16.61
N TRP A 323 13.55 1.26 -15.41
CA TRP A 323 14.73 1.02 -14.57
C TRP A 323 15.70 0.03 -15.20
N GLN A 324 15.16 -1.00 -15.86
CA GLN A 324 15.99 -2.00 -16.53
C GLN A 324 16.71 -1.41 -17.75
N LEU A 325 16.02 -0.61 -18.55
CA LEU A 325 16.62 0.09 -19.68
C LEU A 325 17.68 1.09 -19.21
N ASP A 326 17.40 1.81 -18.12
CA ASP A 326 18.39 2.71 -17.51
C ASP A 326 19.65 1.96 -17.05
N ALA A 327 19.44 0.78 -16.43
CA ALA A 327 20.56 -0.07 -16.04
C ALA A 327 21.40 -0.49 -17.25
N TRP A 328 20.80 -1.03 -18.31
CA TRP A 328 21.51 -1.52 -19.48
C TRP A 328 22.23 -0.42 -20.26
N ILE A 329 21.57 0.71 -20.49
CA ILE A 329 22.17 1.84 -21.25
C ILE A 329 23.33 2.49 -20.47
N ASN A 330 23.16 2.70 -19.18
CA ASN A 330 24.13 3.48 -18.39
C ASN A 330 25.25 2.62 -17.76
N THR A 331 25.15 1.28 -17.75
CA THR A 331 26.26 0.42 -17.28
C THR A 331 27.19 -0.01 -18.40
N GLY A 332 26.93 0.42 -19.64
CA GLY A 332 27.76 0.06 -20.82
C GLY A 332 27.50 -1.36 -21.32
N GLU A 333 26.33 -1.94 -21.01
CA GLU A 333 25.94 -3.25 -21.51
C GLU A 333 25.47 -3.22 -22.96
N THR A 334 25.02 -2.06 -23.39
CA THR A 334 24.67 -1.81 -24.78
C THR A 334 25.85 -1.13 -25.45
N THR A 335 26.29 -1.69 -26.58
CA THR A 335 27.33 -1.08 -27.43
C THR A 335 26.72 -0.20 -28.52
N ALA A 336 25.38 -0.18 -28.64
CA ALA A 336 24.63 0.58 -29.63
C ALA A 336 23.22 0.90 -29.13
N GLY A 337 22.47 1.70 -29.91
CA GLY A 337 21.08 2.05 -29.60
C GLY A 337 20.16 0.82 -29.59
N ILE A 338 19.11 0.88 -28.80
CA ILE A 338 18.08 -0.18 -28.70
C ILE A 338 17.16 -0.05 -29.92
N THR A 339 17.08 -1.11 -30.72
CA THR A 339 16.22 -1.21 -31.90
C THR A 339 14.93 -1.97 -31.65
N GLY A 340 14.89 -2.81 -30.63
CA GLY A 340 13.72 -3.63 -30.30
C GLY A 340 13.49 -3.76 -28.80
N LEU A 341 12.22 -3.73 -28.41
CA LEU A 341 11.79 -3.97 -27.03
C LEU A 341 10.64 -4.96 -27.02
N ALA A 342 10.71 -5.97 -26.15
CA ALA A 342 9.64 -6.93 -25.96
C ALA A 342 9.31 -7.14 -24.49
N LEU A 343 8.03 -7.30 -24.19
CA LEU A 343 7.50 -7.73 -22.91
C LEU A 343 6.85 -9.10 -23.07
N ILE A 344 7.41 -10.07 -22.38
CA ILE A 344 7.01 -11.48 -22.49
C ILE A 344 6.46 -11.87 -21.10
N PRO A 345 5.15 -12.15 -20.98
CA PRO A 345 4.62 -12.66 -19.73
C PRO A 345 5.28 -14.02 -19.45
N ASP A 346 5.87 -14.18 -18.30
CA ASP A 346 6.56 -15.41 -17.91
C ASP A 346 5.72 -16.23 -16.91
N GLU A 347 4.90 -15.56 -16.12
CA GLU A 347 3.98 -16.21 -15.19
C GLU A 347 2.65 -15.47 -15.21
N VAL A 348 1.59 -16.19 -15.56
CA VAL A 348 0.23 -15.66 -15.60
C VAL A 348 -0.69 -16.49 -14.71
N VAL A 349 -1.69 -15.83 -14.15
CA VAL A 349 -2.69 -16.41 -13.26
C VAL A 349 -4.08 -15.99 -13.72
N PRO A 350 -5.13 -16.76 -13.43
CA PRO A 350 -6.48 -16.27 -13.60
C PRO A 350 -6.69 -14.97 -12.81
N ALA A 351 -7.31 -13.99 -13.44
CA ALA A 351 -7.62 -12.70 -12.80
C ALA A 351 -8.67 -12.83 -11.67
N ASP A 352 -9.36 -13.98 -11.61
CA ASP A 352 -10.47 -14.28 -10.69
C ASP A 352 -10.04 -14.53 -9.23
N GLY A 353 -8.77 -14.40 -8.91
CA GLY A 353 -8.24 -14.60 -7.55
C GLY A 353 -8.67 -13.56 -6.50
N ARG A 354 -9.30 -12.46 -6.91
CA ARG A 354 -9.98 -11.53 -6.01
C ARG A 354 -11.48 -11.76 -6.14
N GLN A 355 -12.07 -12.38 -5.14
CA GLN A 355 -13.51 -12.36 -4.97
C GLN A 355 -13.95 -10.90 -4.97
N LEU A 356 -14.50 -10.46 -6.11
CA LEU A 356 -15.23 -9.21 -6.18
C LEU A 356 -16.21 -9.24 -5.02
N GLY A 357 -16.10 -8.30 -4.09
CA GLY A 357 -17.09 -8.17 -3.04
C GLY A 357 -18.47 -8.24 -3.68
N PHE A 358 -19.48 -8.72 -2.98
CA PHE A 358 -20.86 -8.95 -3.44
C PHE A 358 -21.49 -7.80 -4.27
N TRP A 359 -20.80 -6.69 -4.36
CA TRP A 359 -21.08 -5.47 -5.14
C TRP A 359 -20.06 -5.28 -6.29
N GLY A 360 -19.82 -6.30 -7.08
CA GLY A 360 -19.16 -6.37 -8.36
C GLY A 360 -18.46 -5.09 -8.87
N GLY A 361 -17.46 -4.59 -8.14
CA GLY A 361 -16.72 -3.39 -8.53
C GLY A 361 -15.69 -3.74 -9.57
N ASP A 362 -15.98 -3.38 -10.79
CA ASP A 362 -15.12 -3.44 -11.96
C ASP A 362 -13.77 -2.79 -11.66
N GLN A 363 -12.70 -3.56 -11.46
CA GLN A 363 -11.35 -3.00 -11.22
C GLN A 363 -10.93 -2.06 -12.36
N VAL A 364 -11.35 -2.37 -13.58
CA VAL A 364 -11.13 -1.51 -14.75
C VAL A 364 -11.92 -0.21 -14.62
N ALA A 365 -13.14 -0.27 -14.10
CA ALA A 365 -13.94 0.93 -13.82
C ALA A 365 -13.33 1.75 -12.68
N HIS A 366 -12.82 1.12 -11.61
CA HIS A 366 -12.09 1.82 -10.55
C HIS A 366 -10.81 2.48 -11.06
N GLN A 367 -9.99 1.79 -11.84
CA GLN A 367 -8.78 2.38 -12.42
C GLN A 367 -9.09 3.49 -13.43
N ARG A 368 -10.20 3.39 -14.17
CA ARG A 368 -10.66 4.50 -15.04
C ARG A 368 -11.13 5.67 -14.21
N ALA A 369 -11.87 5.40 -13.12
CA ALA A 369 -12.30 6.43 -12.18
C ALA A 369 -11.09 7.10 -11.51
N ASP A 370 -10.11 6.34 -11.03
CA ASP A 370 -8.89 6.87 -10.43
C ASP A 370 -8.12 7.79 -11.39
N ARG A 371 -7.95 7.36 -12.64
CA ARG A 371 -7.30 8.17 -13.68
C ARG A 371 -8.11 9.43 -14.02
N ALA A 372 -9.42 9.32 -14.10
CA ALA A 372 -10.29 10.46 -14.36
C ALA A 372 -10.26 11.45 -13.20
N LEU A 373 -10.31 10.98 -11.97
CA LEU A 373 -10.27 11.81 -10.75
C LEU A 373 -8.90 12.50 -10.58
N ALA A 374 -7.80 11.77 -10.83
CA ALA A 374 -6.46 12.34 -10.84
C ALA A 374 -6.30 13.43 -11.93
N ARG A 375 -6.92 13.23 -13.10
CA ARG A 375 -6.95 14.25 -14.16
C ARG A 375 -7.75 15.47 -13.76
N VAL A 376 -8.88 15.30 -13.08
CA VAL A 376 -9.69 16.41 -12.54
C VAL A 376 -8.90 17.20 -11.50
N GLN A 377 -8.18 16.51 -10.59
CA GLN A 377 -7.28 17.18 -9.64
C GLN A 377 -6.17 17.97 -10.35
N GLY A 378 -5.62 17.42 -11.44
CA GLY A 378 -4.61 18.13 -12.23
C GLY A 378 -5.11 19.40 -12.90
N ILE A 379 -6.42 19.47 -13.23
CA ILE A 379 -7.04 20.64 -13.88
C ILE A 379 -7.56 21.66 -12.86
N LEU A 380 -8.21 21.21 -11.79
CA LEU A 380 -8.94 22.05 -10.84
C LEU A 380 -8.19 22.30 -9.52
N GLY A 381 -7.06 21.64 -9.31
CA GLY A 381 -6.28 21.70 -8.08
C GLY A 381 -6.43 20.45 -7.20
N TYR A 382 -5.46 20.23 -6.33
CA TYR A 382 -5.33 19.04 -5.50
C TYR A 382 -6.54 18.76 -4.60
N ASP A 383 -7.14 19.81 -4.02
CA ASP A 383 -8.28 19.72 -3.10
C ASP A 383 -9.64 19.63 -3.81
N ALA A 384 -9.66 19.66 -5.14
CA ALA A 384 -10.92 19.69 -5.90
C ALA A 384 -11.65 18.34 -5.93
N VAL A 385 -10.94 17.25 -5.66
CA VAL A 385 -11.52 15.90 -5.56
C VAL A 385 -11.18 15.31 -4.21
N THR A 386 -12.22 15.01 -3.43
CA THR A 386 -12.06 14.49 -2.07
C THR A 386 -12.84 13.20 -1.88
N THR A 387 -12.39 12.38 -0.95
CA THR A 387 -13.08 11.17 -0.48
C THR A 387 -13.58 11.38 0.93
N ALA A 388 -14.83 11.01 1.19
CA ALA A 388 -15.38 10.99 2.53
C ALA A 388 -14.80 9.81 3.32
N VAL A 389 -14.20 10.11 4.47
CA VAL A 389 -13.67 9.10 5.41
C VAL A 389 -14.42 9.22 6.72
N VAL A 390 -14.99 8.11 7.18
CA VAL A 390 -15.67 8.07 8.48
C VAL A 390 -14.62 8.14 9.58
N GLN A 391 -14.79 9.07 10.51
CA GLN A 391 -13.92 9.24 11.67
C GLN A 391 -14.75 9.35 12.96
N GLY A 392 -14.11 9.28 14.11
CA GLY A 392 -14.77 9.54 15.37
C GLY A 392 -15.16 11.02 15.49
N GLY A 393 -16.37 11.30 16.00
CA GLY A 393 -16.84 12.66 16.20
C GLY A 393 -18.15 12.69 17.00
N ARG A 394 -18.46 13.80 17.65
CA ARG A 394 -19.68 13.97 18.46
C ARG A 394 -20.85 14.54 17.65
N THR A 395 -20.56 15.19 16.56
CA THR A 395 -21.55 15.72 15.62
C THR A 395 -21.54 14.92 14.34
N ALA A 396 -22.65 14.93 13.59
CA ALA A 396 -22.71 14.27 12.30
C ALA A 396 -21.64 14.80 11.32
N GLY A 397 -21.35 16.12 11.36
CA GLY A 397 -20.30 16.74 10.55
C GLY A 397 -18.89 16.32 10.96
N GLU A 398 -18.65 16.08 12.26
CA GLU A 398 -17.35 15.63 12.74
C GLU A 398 -17.07 14.14 12.45
N GLN A 399 -18.11 13.35 12.19
CA GLN A 399 -17.98 11.92 11.89
C GLN A 399 -17.48 11.64 10.47
N VAL A 400 -17.43 12.64 9.61
CA VAL A 400 -16.93 12.53 8.25
C VAL A 400 -15.85 13.57 8.02
N ARG A 401 -14.69 13.12 7.53
CA ARG A 401 -13.61 13.97 7.06
C ARG A 401 -13.47 13.80 5.55
N PHE A 402 -13.36 14.89 4.83
CA PHE A 402 -13.02 14.87 3.41
C PHE A 402 -11.50 14.90 3.26
N VAL A 403 -10.96 13.89 2.60
CA VAL A 403 -9.53 13.73 2.34
C VAL A 403 -9.31 13.86 0.84
N PRO A 404 -8.31 14.61 0.35
CA PRO A 404 -7.98 14.66 -1.06
C PRO A 404 -7.83 13.27 -1.67
N TRP A 405 -8.33 13.09 -2.90
CA TRP A 405 -8.25 11.81 -3.59
C TRP A 405 -6.79 11.38 -3.77
N GLY A 406 -6.50 10.11 -3.46
CA GLY A 406 -5.14 9.56 -3.50
C GLY A 406 -4.36 9.66 -2.19
N GLU A 407 -4.85 10.39 -1.18
CA GLU A 407 -4.26 10.33 0.16
C GLU A 407 -4.65 9.06 0.92
N PRO A 408 -3.77 8.57 1.82
CA PRO A 408 -4.08 7.44 2.69
C PRO A 408 -5.33 7.72 3.52
N ARG A 409 -6.27 6.79 3.48
CA ARG A 409 -7.52 6.83 4.26
C ARG A 409 -7.30 6.31 5.68
N GLU A 410 -6.18 6.65 6.30
CA GLU A 410 -5.90 6.22 7.67
C GLU A 410 -6.94 6.82 8.61
N VAL A 411 -7.83 5.97 9.06
CA VAL A 411 -8.73 6.23 10.16
C VAL A 411 -7.95 5.92 11.43
N GLU A 412 -7.42 6.93 12.09
CA GLU A 412 -7.07 6.82 13.52
C GLU A 412 -8.37 6.67 14.32
N LEU A 413 -9.03 5.54 14.17
CA LEU A 413 -10.05 5.13 15.11
C LEU A 413 -9.37 4.24 16.15
N PRO A 414 -9.29 4.67 17.39
CA PRO A 414 -9.26 3.75 18.51
C PRO A 414 -10.68 3.17 18.65
N LEU A 415 -11.14 2.43 17.65
CA LEU A 415 -12.28 1.56 17.81
C LEU A 415 -11.77 0.34 18.58
N ALA A 416 -11.95 0.38 19.88
CA ALA A 416 -12.05 -0.83 20.66
C ALA A 416 -13.21 -1.63 20.05
N VAL A 417 -12.85 -2.63 19.22
CA VAL A 417 -13.81 -3.58 18.64
C VAL A 417 -14.45 -4.29 19.84
N GLY A 418 -15.78 -4.12 19.97
CA GLY A 418 -16.56 -4.73 21.04
C GLY A 418 -16.96 -3.79 22.19
N SER A 419 -16.57 -2.52 22.19
CA SER A 419 -17.25 -1.54 23.02
C SER A 419 -18.49 -1.07 22.25
N GLU A 420 -19.68 -1.35 22.77
CA GLU A 420 -20.82 -0.48 22.51
C GLU A 420 -20.28 0.95 22.64
N VAL A 421 -20.46 1.75 21.59
CA VAL A 421 -20.03 3.16 21.65
C VAL A 421 -20.74 3.74 22.85
N ALA A 422 -20.00 3.99 23.94
CA ALA A 422 -20.60 4.46 25.18
C ALA A 422 -21.40 5.71 24.86
N ALA A 423 -22.70 5.65 25.10
CA ALA A 423 -23.61 6.74 24.81
C ALA A 423 -23.14 7.99 25.57
N TRP A 424 -22.61 8.97 24.85
CA TRP A 424 -22.24 10.24 25.45
C TRP A 424 -23.46 11.17 25.50
N PRO A 425 -23.57 12.07 26.49
CA PRO A 425 -24.69 13.00 26.59
C PRO A 425 -24.82 13.87 25.33
N GLY A 426 -25.99 13.85 24.69
CA GLY A 426 -26.26 14.59 23.45
C GLY A 426 -26.00 13.78 22.17
N ALA A 427 -25.65 12.51 22.26
CA ALA A 427 -25.58 11.64 21.11
C ALA A 427 -26.95 11.44 20.48
N LEU A 428 -27.03 11.56 19.15
CA LEU A 428 -28.25 11.24 18.42
C LEU A 428 -28.39 9.73 18.28
N PRO A 429 -29.60 9.17 18.53
CA PRO A 429 -29.85 7.75 18.26
C PRO A 429 -29.86 7.47 16.75
N PRO A 430 -29.54 6.21 16.34
CA PRO A 430 -29.72 5.80 14.96
C PRO A 430 -31.21 5.85 14.54
N PRO A 431 -31.52 5.98 13.23
CA PRO A 431 -30.58 6.06 12.10
C PRO A 431 -29.83 7.39 12.02
N PHE A 432 -28.69 7.40 11.32
CA PHE A 432 -27.94 8.64 11.10
C PHE A 432 -28.52 9.45 9.93
N PRO A 433 -28.39 10.80 9.96
CA PRO A 433 -28.89 11.63 8.88
C PRO A 433 -28.11 11.41 7.57
N ALA A 434 -28.81 11.49 6.45
CA ALA A 434 -28.22 11.27 5.13
C ALA A 434 -27.52 12.52 4.58
N ARG A 435 -27.95 13.71 4.97
CA ARG A 435 -27.38 14.99 4.54
C ARG A 435 -27.01 15.85 5.74
N VAL A 436 -25.76 16.26 5.82
CA VAL A 436 -25.20 17.13 6.87
C VAL A 436 -24.83 18.46 6.28
N PHE A 437 -25.10 19.55 7.00
CA PHE A 437 -24.74 20.92 6.61
C PHE A 437 -23.56 21.42 7.45
N ASP A 438 -22.53 21.88 6.78
CA ASP A 438 -21.38 22.52 7.42
C ASP A 438 -21.06 23.84 6.67
N PRO A 439 -21.32 25.00 7.25
CA PRO A 439 -21.93 25.22 8.58
C PRO A 439 -23.44 24.91 8.60
N PRO A 440 -24.04 24.65 9.78
CA PRO A 440 -25.47 24.46 9.94
C PRO A 440 -26.29 25.62 9.37
N VAL A 441 -27.44 25.34 8.73
CA VAL A 441 -28.26 26.35 8.06
C VAL A 441 -29.15 27.07 9.10
N PRO A 442 -29.08 28.39 9.22
CA PRO A 442 -29.90 29.14 10.16
C PRO A 442 -31.39 28.81 10.06
N ALA A 443 -32.03 28.65 11.21
CA ALA A 443 -33.43 28.29 11.32
C ALA A 443 -34.12 29.02 12.47
N GLU A 444 -35.44 28.99 12.47
CA GLU A 444 -36.29 29.38 13.60
C GLU A 444 -37.01 28.13 14.10
N LEU A 445 -36.89 27.85 15.40
CA LEU A 445 -37.64 26.75 16.07
C LEU A 445 -38.45 27.41 17.18
N VAL A 446 -39.79 27.35 17.09
CA VAL A 446 -40.67 28.08 17.99
C VAL A 446 -41.74 27.22 18.63
N ASP A 447 -42.24 27.67 19.78
CA ASP A 447 -43.40 27.12 20.50
C ASP A 447 -44.75 27.58 19.90
N VAL A 448 -45.88 27.16 20.48
CA VAL A 448 -47.22 27.56 20.09
C VAL A 448 -47.49 29.05 20.20
N GLY A 449 -46.78 29.74 21.06
CA GLY A 449 -46.82 31.19 21.25
C GLY A 449 -45.88 32.00 20.33
N GLY A 450 -45.13 31.30 19.44
CA GLY A 450 -44.15 31.96 18.57
C GLY A 450 -42.82 32.28 19.28
N ASN A 451 -42.61 31.83 20.50
CA ASN A 451 -41.35 32.06 21.20
C ASN A 451 -40.29 31.05 20.80
N ALA A 452 -39.04 31.51 20.71
CA ALA A 452 -37.93 30.61 20.38
C ALA A 452 -37.75 29.49 21.41
N ILE A 453 -37.52 28.29 20.92
CA ILE A 453 -37.24 27.15 21.79
C ILE A 453 -35.85 27.32 22.41
N ALA A 454 -35.79 27.13 23.72
CA ALA A 454 -34.54 27.13 24.48
C ALA A 454 -34.55 26.03 25.54
N VAL A 455 -33.39 25.64 26.01
CA VAL A 455 -33.21 24.76 27.15
C VAL A 455 -32.68 25.55 28.35
N ASN A 456 -33.15 25.20 29.52
CA ASN A 456 -32.66 25.81 30.76
C ASN A 456 -31.26 25.27 31.15
N GLY A 457 -30.66 25.79 32.21
CA GLY A 457 -29.34 25.38 32.69
C GLY A 457 -29.24 23.91 33.10
N ARG A 458 -30.37 23.22 33.30
CA ARG A 458 -30.46 21.79 33.60
C ARG A 458 -30.70 20.91 32.37
N GLY A 459 -30.79 21.52 31.17
CA GLY A 459 -31.07 20.77 29.93
C GLY A 459 -32.56 20.46 29.72
N GLU A 460 -33.46 21.04 30.55
CA GLU A 460 -34.89 20.82 30.42
C GLU A 460 -35.50 21.82 29.44
N GLN A 461 -36.47 21.34 28.67
CA GLN A 461 -37.24 22.14 27.72
C GLN A 461 -38.59 22.52 28.35
N PRO A 462 -38.85 23.82 28.53
CA PRO A 462 -40.10 24.25 29.18
C PRO A 462 -41.32 24.17 28.29
N ARG A 463 -41.18 24.15 26.95
CA ARG A 463 -42.28 24.11 25.99
C ARG A 463 -41.93 23.31 24.74
N PRO A 464 -42.89 22.55 24.14
CA PRO A 464 -42.64 21.74 22.95
C PRO A 464 -42.48 22.60 21.69
N PRO A 465 -41.60 22.19 20.73
CA PRO A 465 -41.50 22.86 19.44
C PRO A 465 -42.74 22.58 18.61
N THR A 466 -43.31 23.61 17.98
CA THR A 466 -44.53 23.52 17.16
C THR A 466 -44.29 23.90 15.70
N HIS A 467 -43.30 24.75 15.42
CA HIS A 467 -42.98 25.18 14.06
C HIS A 467 -41.48 25.31 13.89
N VAL A 468 -41.02 24.93 12.70
CA VAL A 468 -39.63 25.18 12.25
C VAL A 468 -39.66 25.90 10.90
N ARG A 469 -38.81 26.92 10.74
CA ARG A 469 -38.56 27.62 9.47
C ARG A 469 -37.10 27.53 9.12
N CYS A 470 -36.79 27.05 7.94
CA CYS A 470 -35.42 26.96 7.43
C CYS A 470 -35.44 26.84 5.90
N ARG A 471 -34.59 27.57 5.23
CA ARG A 471 -34.46 27.52 3.76
C ARG A 471 -34.02 26.15 3.22
N ALA A 472 -33.40 25.30 4.05
CA ALA A 472 -32.97 23.96 3.68
C ALA A 472 -34.11 22.94 3.70
N LEU A 473 -35.26 23.27 4.26
CA LEU A 473 -36.40 22.38 4.36
C LEU A 473 -37.40 22.60 3.21
N PRO A 474 -38.16 21.57 2.79
CA PRO A 474 -39.22 21.70 1.81
C PRO A 474 -40.21 22.79 2.22
N ALA A 475 -40.63 23.62 1.25
CA ALA A 475 -41.53 24.78 1.46
C ALA A 475 -41.04 25.77 2.53
N GLY A 476 -39.73 25.80 2.84
CA GLY A 476 -39.16 26.66 3.87
C GLY A 476 -39.47 26.24 5.31
N GLY A 477 -39.98 25.02 5.52
CA GLY A 477 -40.37 24.48 6.82
C GLY A 477 -41.89 24.41 7.02
N GLY A 478 -42.36 24.33 8.28
CA GLY A 478 -43.77 24.21 8.61
C GLY A 478 -44.02 23.77 10.04
N ALA A 479 -45.25 23.24 10.26
CA ALA A 479 -45.64 22.69 11.56
C ALA A 479 -44.86 21.41 11.89
N VAL A 480 -44.38 21.30 13.10
CA VAL A 480 -43.72 20.11 13.63
C VAL A 480 -44.78 19.06 13.93
N ARG A 481 -44.70 17.91 13.25
CA ARG A 481 -45.64 16.77 13.43
C ARG A 481 -45.21 15.85 14.56
N ALA A 482 -43.90 15.66 14.68
CA ALA A 482 -43.29 14.85 15.73
C ALA A 482 -41.90 15.41 16.06
N TRP A 483 -41.45 15.17 17.26
CA TRP A 483 -40.13 15.56 17.71
C TRP A 483 -39.61 14.62 18.80
N ALA A 484 -38.28 14.57 18.95
CA ALA A 484 -37.58 13.88 19.98
C ALA A 484 -36.40 14.74 20.47
N GLY A 485 -35.99 14.55 21.70
CA GLY A 485 -35.01 15.38 22.41
C GLY A 485 -35.68 16.18 23.53
N PRO A 486 -35.05 17.25 24.07
CA PRO A 486 -33.71 17.72 23.71
C PRO A 486 -32.59 16.75 24.15
N TRP A 487 -31.54 16.69 23.33
CA TRP A 487 -30.26 16.06 23.68
C TRP A 487 -29.24 17.17 23.98
N PRO A 488 -29.06 17.53 25.28
CA PRO A 488 -28.13 18.59 25.64
C PRO A 488 -26.69 18.13 25.50
N TYR A 489 -25.80 19.03 25.09
CA TYR A 489 -24.37 18.80 25.00
C TYR A 489 -23.57 20.00 25.49
N ASP A 490 -22.37 19.71 26.02
CA ASP A 490 -21.36 20.69 26.41
C ASP A 490 -20.01 20.16 25.91
N VAL A 491 -19.51 20.72 24.83
CA VAL A 491 -18.31 20.27 24.13
C VAL A 491 -17.20 21.26 24.38
N ARG A 492 -15.96 20.73 24.58
CA ARG A 492 -14.77 21.51 24.88
C ARG A 492 -14.97 22.43 26.10
N TRP A 493 -15.61 21.92 27.13
CA TRP A 493 -15.91 22.66 28.37
C TRP A 493 -14.66 23.20 29.07
N TRP A 494 -13.48 22.63 28.76
CA TRP A 494 -12.17 23.04 29.28
C TRP A 494 -11.54 24.23 28.52
N ASP A 495 -12.04 24.58 27.35
CA ASP A 495 -11.56 25.70 26.51
C ASP A 495 -12.68 26.73 26.37
N VAL A 496 -12.57 27.82 27.11
CA VAL A 496 -13.59 28.89 27.16
C VAL A 496 -13.85 29.49 25.77
N ARG A 497 -12.84 29.52 24.88
CA ARG A 497 -12.97 30.10 23.54
C ARG A 497 -13.61 29.13 22.53
N ALA A 498 -13.39 27.84 22.71
CA ALA A 498 -13.89 26.80 21.82
C ALA A 498 -15.09 26.03 22.39
N ARG A 499 -15.55 26.39 23.60
CA ARG A 499 -16.68 25.76 24.27
C ARG A 499 -17.96 25.97 23.47
N ARG A 500 -18.66 24.88 23.17
CA ARG A 500 -19.98 24.89 22.57
C ARG A 500 -20.97 24.20 23.49
N ARG A 501 -22.04 24.91 23.85
CA ARG A 501 -23.11 24.40 24.69
C ARG A 501 -24.45 24.63 24.03
N GLY A 502 -25.22 23.57 23.88
CA GLY A 502 -26.52 23.61 23.22
C GLY A 502 -27.31 22.34 23.42
N ALA A 503 -28.36 22.19 22.64
CA ALA A 503 -29.13 20.97 22.56
C ALA A 503 -29.58 20.70 21.14
N ARG A 504 -29.83 19.44 20.83
CA ARG A 504 -30.34 18.94 19.54
C ARG A 504 -31.74 18.43 19.69
N TRP A 505 -32.48 18.53 18.61
CA TRP A 505 -33.81 17.94 18.43
C TRP A 505 -33.86 17.22 17.09
N GLN A 506 -34.48 16.07 17.07
CA GLN A 506 -35.01 15.50 15.83
C GLN A 506 -36.42 16.00 15.67
N VAL A 507 -36.75 16.63 14.54
CA VAL A 507 -38.10 17.12 14.26
C VAL A 507 -38.55 16.62 12.90
N VAL A 508 -39.85 16.30 12.79
CA VAL A 508 -40.48 15.90 11.54
C VAL A 508 -41.40 17.03 11.07
N VAL A 509 -41.11 17.55 9.89
CA VAL A 509 -41.87 18.61 9.22
C VAL A 509 -42.06 18.27 7.74
N ASN A 510 -43.28 18.40 7.21
CA ASN A 510 -43.61 18.09 5.81
C ASN A 510 -43.09 16.71 5.34
N ASN A 511 -43.20 15.70 6.19
CA ASN A 511 -42.69 14.31 6.00
C ASN A 511 -41.16 14.19 5.90
N VAL A 512 -40.42 15.23 6.20
CA VAL A 512 -38.96 15.21 6.28
C VAL A 512 -38.51 15.29 7.73
N ALA A 513 -37.66 14.39 8.15
CA ALA A 513 -37.01 14.44 9.47
C ALA A 513 -35.72 15.25 9.36
N CYS A 514 -35.46 16.10 10.33
CA CYS A 514 -34.22 16.88 10.40
C CYS A 514 -33.70 17.01 11.84
N VAL A 515 -32.43 17.30 11.95
CA VAL A 515 -31.77 17.65 13.23
C VAL A 515 -31.68 19.15 13.33
N VAL A 516 -32.29 19.71 14.34
CA VAL A 516 -32.19 21.13 14.68
C VAL A 516 -31.30 21.28 15.92
N VAL A 517 -30.29 22.10 15.83
CA VAL A 517 -29.42 22.48 16.96
C VAL A 517 -29.78 23.87 17.44
N VAL A 518 -29.79 24.06 18.76
CA VAL A 518 -29.93 25.38 19.39
C VAL A 518 -28.71 25.67 20.25
N GLU A 519 -27.96 26.70 19.88
CA GLU A 519 -26.79 27.17 20.60
C GLU A 519 -26.91 28.67 20.84
N GLY A 520 -26.65 29.12 22.05
CA GLY A 520 -26.69 30.55 22.39
C GLY A 520 -28.04 31.24 22.03
N GLY A 521 -29.14 30.51 22.08
CA GLY A 521 -30.49 31.01 21.72
C GLY A 521 -30.76 31.08 20.20
N ARG A 522 -29.86 30.58 19.36
CA ARG A 522 -30.03 30.56 17.91
C ARG A 522 -30.26 29.11 17.45
N ALA A 523 -31.27 28.90 16.62
CA ALA A 523 -31.54 27.62 16.02
C ALA A 523 -30.92 27.51 14.63
N ALA A 524 -30.46 26.30 14.27
CA ALA A 524 -30.01 25.97 12.92
C ALA A 524 -30.33 24.51 12.60
N VAL A 525 -30.57 24.20 11.33
CA VAL A 525 -30.68 22.83 10.83
C VAL A 525 -29.28 22.29 10.57
N GLU A 526 -28.88 21.28 11.33
CA GLU A 526 -27.58 20.62 11.23
C GLU A 526 -27.58 19.51 10.18
N ALA A 527 -28.72 18.79 10.07
CA ALA A 527 -28.81 17.66 9.14
C ALA A 527 -30.25 17.31 8.78
N ILE A 528 -30.42 16.56 7.68
CA ILE A 528 -31.69 16.06 7.19
C ILE A 528 -31.59 14.55 6.99
N TYR A 529 -32.67 13.83 7.35
CA TYR A 529 -32.88 12.42 7.04
C TYR A 529 -33.65 12.32 5.73
N ASP A 530 -33.29 11.38 4.89
CA ASP A 530 -34.02 11.03 3.66
C ASP A 530 -35.19 10.07 3.96
#